data_a859a5fa19b32283c412f4c7561146e1
#
_entry.id   a859a5fa19b32283c412f4c7561146e1
#
_cell.length_a   1.000
_cell.length_b   1.000
_cell.length_c   1.000
_cell.angle_alpha   90.00
_cell.angle_beta   90.00
_cell.angle_gamma   90.00
#
_symmetry.space_group_name_H-M   'P 1'
#
loop_
_entity.id
_entity.type
_entity.pdbx_description
1 polymer ?
#
loop_
_entity_poly.entity_id
_entity_poly.type
_entity_poly.pdbx_seq_one_letter_code
_entity_poly.pdbx_strand_id
1 'polypeptide(L)'
;MCGLFGFVRSARGAHPEQASGVFVDLGRLAEQRGRDAAGFALCGPSPLPAAVVKDARPFASLWRSHHVPMLHEARVALGHTRHASQGAPGRLANAHPLEAGGLVGTVNGDIDADDLRRRLAPGLPTPQGETDSELLLLALDRVRGDLEAVCEVLAAVRGVFALAFLDRSRPGLVFLARGALCPLVIARDAQGHLYWGSSPAWFRRLDEQAGGALGFQVERAAEGTVLVIAVGKVPTVVAERSFTPIARAGDERFASIWAGLAPREVAAFQAEARHRVALPANVTRIPEQAKRPDGIARRST
;
A
#
# COMPACT_ATOMS: atom_id res chain seq x y z
N MET A 1 -11.87 -4.25 -9.19
CA MET A 1 -10.65 -4.23 -8.32
C MET A 1 -10.18 -2.81 -8.14
N CYS A 2 -9.67 -2.51 -6.96
CA CYS A 2 -9.26 -1.18 -6.55
C CYS A 2 -7.92 -0.73 -7.18
N GLY A 3 -7.64 0.58 -7.12
CA GLY A 3 -6.34 1.16 -7.45
C GLY A 3 -5.58 1.53 -6.18
N LEU A 4 -4.39 0.97 -6.00
CA LEU A 4 -3.48 1.23 -4.89
C LEU A 4 -2.31 2.07 -5.43
N PHE A 5 -1.94 3.13 -4.73
CA PHE A 5 -0.81 3.99 -5.10
C PHE A 5 -0.26 4.75 -3.90
N GLY A 6 0.94 5.29 -4.04
CA GLY A 6 1.53 6.11 -3.00
C GLY A 6 2.98 6.47 -3.26
N PHE A 7 3.59 7.19 -2.32
CA PHE A 7 5.00 7.52 -2.36
C PHE A 7 5.66 7.59 -0.98
N VAL A 8 6.97 7.43 -0.97
CA VAL A 8 7.87 7.91 0.07
C VAL A 8 8.80 8.94 -0.56
N ARG A 9 8.78 10.16 -0.03
CA ARG A 9 9.57 11.28 -0.55
C ARG A 9 11.02 11.19 -0.14
N SER A 10 11.92 11.35 -1.11
CA SER A 10 13.34 11.59 -0.88
C SER A 10 13.56 13.01 -0.35
N ALA A 11 14.39 13.16 0.68
CA ALA A 11 14.83 14.49 1.13
C ALA A 11 15.98 15.06 0.27
N ARG A 12 16.51 14.26 -0.67
CA ARG A 12 17.53 14.71 -1.61
C ARG A 12 16.96 15.38 -2.85
N GLY A 13 15.68 15.11 -3.15
CA GLY A 13 15.02 15.69 -4.33
C GLY A 13 14.94 17.21 -4.21
N ALA A 14 15.42 17.92 -5.23
CA ALA A 14 15.37 19.36 -5.31
C ALA A 14 13.94 19.90 -5.49
N HIS A 15 13.01 19.03 -5.94
CA HIS A 15 11.65 19.37 -6.33
C HIS A 15 10.62 18.54 -5.56
N PRO A 16 10.28 18.93 -4.32
CA PRO A 16 9.27 18.21 -3.53
C PRO A 16 7.90 18.16 -4.20
N GLU A 17 7.57 19.17 -5.03
CA GLU A 17 6.36 19.25 -5.84
C GLU A 17 6.25 18.10 -6.86
N GLN A 18 7.36 17.56 -7.35
CA GLN A 18 7.36 16.44 -8.30
C GLN A 18 6.65 15.22 -7.71
N ALA A 19 7.03 14.80 -6.50
CA ALA A 19 6.37 13.65 -5.84
C ALA A 19 4.88 13.91 -5.61
N SER A 20 4.50 15.15 -5.30
CA SER A 20 3.11 15.57 -5.14
C SER A 20 2.33 15.50 -6.46
N GLY A 21 2.90 16.01 -7.54
CA GLY A 21 2.31 15.95 -8.88
C GLY A 21 2.09 14.51 -9.34
N VAL A 22 3.12 13.68 -9.23
CA VAL A 22 3.05 12.24 -9.55
C VAL A 22 1.96 11.54 -8.73
N PHE A 23 1.83 11.83 -7.43
CA PHE A 23 0.79 11.24 -6.59
C PHE A 23 -0.62 11.58 -7.06
N VAL A 24 -0.87 12.84 -7.41
CA VAL A 24 -2.17 13.29 -7.90
C VAL A 24 -2.52 12.61 -9.23
N ASP A 25 -1.56 12.52 -10.12
CA ASP A 25 -1.76 11.88 -11.42
C ASP A 25 -1.91 10.36 -11.31
N LEU A 26 -1.18 9.70 -10.40
CA LEU A 26 -1.43 8.30 -10.05
C LEU A 26 -2.86 8.09 -9.53
N GLY A 27 -3.38 9.00 -8.69
CA GLY A 27 -4.74 8.93 -8.20
C GLY A 27 -5.79 9.02 -9.33
N ARG A 28 -5.58 9.91 -10.31
CA ARG A 28 -6.42 10.01 -11.51
C ARG A 28 -6.35 8.75 -12.38
N LEU A 29 -5.17 8.20 -12.58
CA LEU A 29 -4.98 6.95 -13.34
C LEU A 29 -5.58 5.74 -12.61
N ALA A 30 -5.51 5.72 -11.29
CA ALA A 30 -6.05 4.66 -10.46
C ALA A 30 -7.59 4.54 -10.55
N GLU A 31 -8.29 5.63 -10.94
CA GLU A 31 -9.74 5.60 -11.22
C GLU A 31 -10.14 4.60 -12.30
N GLN A 32 -9.22 4.20 -13.19
CA GLN A 32 -9.46 3.13 -14.17
C GLN A 32 -9.79 1.79 -13.50
N ARG A 33 -9.43 1.63 -12.23
CA ARG A 33 -9.65 0.41 -11.46
C ARG A 33 -10.86 0.51 -10.51
N GLY A 34 -11.24 1.71 -10.10
CA GLY A 34 -12.40 1.91 -9.23
C GLY A 34 -12.73 3.38 -9.05
N ARG A 35 -14.04 3.69 -8.96
CA ARG A 35 -14.56 5.05 -8.86
C ARG A 35 -15.65 5.21 -7.81
N ASP A 36 -15.96 4.16 -7.04
CA ASP A 36 -17.05 4.18 -6.07
C ASP A 36 -16.72 5.00 -4.83
N ALA A 37 -15.45 5.00 -4.44
CA ALA A 37 -14.92 5.85 -3.39
C ALA A 37 -13.41 6.08 -3.64
N ALA A 38 -12.87 7.12 -3.02
CA ALA A 38 -11.45 7.38 -3.03
C ALA A 38 -10.99 7.93 -1.68
N GLY A 39 -9.68 7.85 -1.43
CA GLY A 39 -9.08 8.49 -0.28
C GLY A 39 -7.57 8.43 -0.30
N PHE A 40 -7.00 9.20 0.60
CA PHE A 40 -5.57 9.24 0.82
C PHE A 40 -5.23 9.51 2.28
N ALA A 41 -4.05 9.08 2.69
CA ALA A 41 -3.46 9.40 3.99
C ALA A 41 -2.11 10.08 3.76
N LEU A 42 -1.86 11.18 4.47
CA LEU A 42 -0.63 11.96 4.37
C LEU A 42 0.11 11.95 5.71
N CYS A 43 1.35 11.52 5.70
CA CYS A 43 2.23 11.54 6.86
C CYS A 43 3.32 12.59 6.67
N GLY A 44 3.34 13.61 7.52
CA GLY A 44 4.32 14.69 7.51
C GLY A 44 5.68 14.31 8.10
N PRO A 45 6.57 15.29 8.33
CA PRO A 45 7.86 15.07 8.97
C PRO A 45 7.73 14.72 10.46
N SER A 46 6.63 15.09 11.10
CA SER A 46 6.32 14.69 12.48
C SER A 46 5.80 13.25 12.53
N PRO A 47 6.14 12.47 13.58
CA PRO A 47 5.66 11.10 13.76
C PRO A 47 4.15 10.97 14.05
N LEU A 48 3.38 12.06 14.03
CA LEU A 48 1.96 12.05 14.30
C LEU A 48 1.14 11.47 13.13
N PRO A 49 -0.07 10.93 13.43
CA PRO A 49 -0.83 10.14 12.48
C PRO A 49 -1.10 10.89 11.20
N ALA A 50 -1.06 10.16 10.12
CA ALA A 50 -1.46 10.62 8.80
C ALA A 50 -2.84 11.28 8.85
N ALA A 51 -2.96 12.47 8.28
CA ALA A 51 -4.27 13.01 7.97
C ALA A 51 -4.95 12.09 6.94
N VAL A 52 -6.08 11.50 7.32
CA VAL A 52 -6.87 10.64 6.44
C VAL A 52 -8.01 11.44 5.83
N VAL A 53 -8.05 11.49 4.51
CA VAL A 53 -9.11 12.15 3.73
C VAL A 53 -9.73 11.10 2.83
N LYS A 54 -11.04 10.89 2.91
CA LYS A 54 -11.76 9.92 2.08
C LYS A 54 -13.21 10.32 1.85
N ASP A 55 -13.76 9.87 0.72
CA ASP A 55 -15.14 10.15 0.32
C ASP A 55 -15.68 9.03 -0.57
N ALA A 56 -17.00 8.89 -0.62
CA ALA A 56 -17.72 8.02 -1.55
C ALA A 56 -17.85 8.67 -2.94
N ARG A 57 -16.74 9.16 -3.48
CA ARG A 57 -16.62 9.81 -4.79
C ARG A 57 -15.30 9.42 -5.45
N PRO A 58 -15.19 9.55 -6.80
CA PRO A 58 -13.93 9.38 -7.51
C PRO A 58 -12.82 10.30 -7.00
N PHE A 59 -11.57 9.91 -7.16
CA PHE A 59 -10.39 10.66 -6.69
C PHE A 59 -10.35 12.08 -7.25
N ALA A 60 -10.65 12.28 -8.53
CA ALA A 60 -10.69 13.60 -9.16
C ALA A 60 -11.75 14.52 -8.54
N SER A 61 -12.82 13.95 -7.98
CA SER A 61 -13.85 14.69 -7.25
C SER A 61 -13.49 14.94 -5.78
N LEU A 62 -12.68 14.06 -5.18
CA LEU A 62 -12.19 14.20 -3.81
C LEU A 62 -11.05 15.21 -3.73
N TRP A 63 -10.09 15.13 -4.68
CA TRP A 63 -8.90 15.98 -4.69
C TRP A 63 -9.25 17.46 -4.88
N ARG A 64 -8.69 18.34 -4.06
CA ARG A 64 -8.89 19.79 -4.10
C ARG A 64 -7.55 20.51 -3.90
N SER A 65 -7.45 21.73 -4.42
CA SER A 65 -6.24 22.55 -4.33
C SER A 65 -5.79 22.82 -2.89
N HIS A 66 -6.70 22.88 -1.92
CA HIS A 66 -6.36 23.10 -0.52
C HIS A 66 -5.62 21.90 0.12
N HIS A 67 -5.60 20.72 -0.53
CA HIS A 67 -4.77 19.60 -0.10
C HIS A 67 -3.30 19.72 -0.53
N VAL A 68 -2.99 20.61 -1.46
CA VAL A 68 -1.64 20.76 -2.02
C VAL A 68 -0.59 21.08 -0.95
N PRO A 69 -0.79 22.03 -0.03
CA PRO A 69 0.21 22.32 1.00
C PRO A 69 0.52 21.09 1.87
N MET A 70 -0.52 20.37 2.32
CA MET A 70 -0.35 19.16 3.12
C MET A 70 0.42 18.07 2.36
N LEU A 71 0.14 17.91 1.07
CA LEU A 71 0.83 16.92 0.23
C LEU A 71 2.29 17.34 -0.01
N HIS A 72 2.59 18.63 -0.15
CA HIS A 72 3.96 19.13 -0.30
C HIS A 72 4.80 18.90 0.98
N GLU A 73 4.20 18.95 2.13
CA GLU A 73 4.86 18.66 3.41
C GLU A 73 4.97 17.16 3.71
N ALA A 74 4.14 16.34 3.06
CA ALA A 74 4.09 14.91 3.32
C ALA A 74 5.40 14.21 2.92
N ARG A 75 5.92 13.37 3.83
CA ARG A 75 7.03 12.44 3.55
C ARG A 75 6.52 11.12 2.98
N VAL A 76 5.31 10.74 3.33
CA VAL A 76 4.62 9.54 2.85
C VAL A 76 3.19 9.90 2.48
N ALA A 77 2.72 9.37 1.36
CA ALA A 77 1.30 9.39 1.00
C ALA A 77 0.84 8.00 0.60
N LEU A 78 -0.27 7.55 1.18
CA LEU A 78 -1.03 6.37 0.75
C LEU A 78 -2.26 6.85 -0.02
N GLY A 79 -2.54 6.28 -1.18
CA GLY A 79 -3.71 6.60 -1.97
C GLY A 79 -4.46 5.34 -2.41
N HIS A 80 -5.77 5.48 -2.56
CA HIS A 80 -6.64 4.39 -2.97
C HIS A 80 -7.85 4.89 -3.75
N THR A 81 -8.24 4.11 -4.78
CA THR A 81 -9.51 4.25 -5.49
C THR A 81 -10.26 2.94 -5.40
N ARG A 82 -11.49 2.99 -4.87
CA ARG A 82 -12.27 1.80 -4.55
C ARG A 82 -13.17 1.39 -5.70
N HIS A 83 -13.17 0.10 -5.99
CA HIS A 83 -14.26 -0.61 -6.65
C HIS A 83 -14.91 -1.53 -5.61
N ALA A 84 -16.17 -1.28 -5.29
CA ALA A 84 -16.85 -2.00 -4.22
C ALA A 84 -17.15 -3.45 -4.65
N SER A 85 -16.40 -4.40 -4.12
CA SER A 85 -16.66 -5.83 -4.22
C SER A 85 -17.37 -6.36 -2.98
N GLN A 86 -17.03 -5.83 -1.80
CA GLN A 86 -17.65 -6.17 -0.51
C GLN A 86 -17.98 -4.86 0.24
N GLY A 87 -19.12 -4.87 0.94
CA GLY A 87 -19.65 -3.71 1.67
C GLY A 87 -20.23 -2.62 0.76
N ALA A 88 -21.18 -1.85 1.29
CA ALA A 88 -21.90 -0.82 0.55
C ALA A 88 -20.93 0.25 -0.03
N PRO A 89 -21.06 0.64 -1.32
CA PRO A 89 -20.16 1.59 -1.96
C PRO A 89 -20.21 2.99 -1.32
N GLY A 90 -21.40 3.44 -0.90
CA GLY A 90 -21.60 4.76 -0.29
C GLY A 90 -21.24 4.86 1.20
N ARG A 91 -20.89 3.75 1.87
CA ARG A 91 -20.53 3.76 3.28
C ARG A 91 -19.06 4.17 3.45
N LEU A 92 -18.83 5.32 4.09
CA LEU A 92 -17.52 5.90 4.23
C LEU A 92 -16.56 5.03 5.06
N ALA A 93 -17.06 4.24 6.01
CA ALA A 93 -16.27 3.26 6.76
C ALA A 93 -15.62 2.20 5.84
N ASN A 94 -16.21 1.94 4.68
CA ASN A 94 -15.67 1.00 3.69
C ASN A 94 -14.65 1.64 2.73
N ALA A 95 -14.50 2.96 2.75
CA ALA A 95 -13.53 3.67 1.91
C ALA A 95 -12.13 3.65 2.54
N HIS A 96 -11.13 3.41 1.70
CA HIS A 96 -9.72 3.46 2.13
C HIS A 96 -9.14 4.88 2.01
N PRO A 97 -8.07 5.20 2.78
CA PRO A 97 -7.39 4.35 3.75
C PRO A 97 -8.26 3.98 4.94
N LEU A 98 -8.06 2.75 5.43
CA LEU A 98 -8.71 2.26 6.65
C LEU A 98 -7.81 2.53 7.86
N GLU A 99 -8.45 2.85 8.99
CA GLU A 99 -7.79 2.96 10.28
C GLU A 99 -8.20 1.74 11.12
N ALA A 100 -7.25 0.87 11.41
CA ALA A 100 -7.47 -0.38 12.14
C ALA A 100 -6.47 -0.46 13.30
N GLY A 101 -6.92 -0.15 14.50
CA GLY A 101 -6.05 -0.05 15.67
C GLY A 101 -4.94 1.00 15.47
N GLY A 102 -3.69 0.56 15.55
CA GLY A 102 -2.51 1.41 15.30
C GLY A 102 -2.10 1.50 13.83
N LEU A 103 -2.80 0.83 12.91
CA LEU A 103 -2.47 0.83 11.50
C LEU A 103 -3.35 1.80 10.70
N VAL A 104 -2.74 2.40 9.67
CA VAL A 104 -3.43 3.12 8.59
C VAL A 104 -3.04 2.45 7.28
N GLY A 105 -4.02 1.91 6.54
CA GLY A 105 -3.67 1.09 5.39
C GLY A 105 -4.66 1.14 4.23
N THR A 106 -4.16 0.73 3.08
CA THR A 106 -4.90 0.56 1.84
C THR A 106 -4.72 -0.86 1.35
N VAL A 107 -5.80 -1.51 0.96
CA VAL A 107 -5.80 -2.88 0.45
C VAL A 107 -6.51 -2.91 -0.89
N ASN A 108 -5.88 -3.52 -1.88
CA ASN A 108 -6.49 -3.89 -3.13
C ASN A 108 -6.58 -5.42 -3.15
N GLY A 109 -7.78 -5.97 -3.20
CA GLY A 109 -7.92 -7.41 -3.12
C GLY A 109 -9.36 -7.89 -3.04
N ASP A 110 -9.48 -9.19 -2.90
CA ASP A 110 -10.70 -9.92 -2.54
C ASP A 110 -10.28 -11.13 -1.72
N ILE A 111 -10.60 -11.10 -0.43
CA ILE A 111 -10.11 -12.03 0.58
C ILE A 111 -11.30 -12.82 1.12
N ASP A 112 -11.09 -14.10 1.43
CA ASP A 112 -12.09 -14.91 2.13
C ASP A 112 -12.22 -14.43 3.59
N ALA A 113 -13.13 -13.47 3.80
CA ALA A 113 -13.38 -12.88 5.11
C ALA A 113 -13.85 -13.89 6.15
N ASP A 114 -14.60 -14.92 5.75
CA ASP A 114 -15.11 -15.93 6.66
C ASP A 114 -14.01 -16.89 7.10
N ASP A 115 -13.12 -17.29 6.16
CA ASP A 115 -11.94 -18.07 6.51
C ASP A 115 -11.00 -17.27 7.42
N LEU A 116 -10.78 -16.00 7.12
CA LEU A 116 -9.97 -15.11 7.93
C LEU A 116 -10.53 -14.95 9.35
N ARG A 117 -11.85 -14.76 9.49
CA ARG A 117 -12.53 -14.72 10.79
C ARG A 117 -12.34 -16.02 11.57
N ARG A 118 -12.56 -17.16 10.95
CA ARG A 118 -12.40 -18.46 11.63
C ARG A 118 -10.99 -18.71 12.14
N ARG A 119 -9.98 -18.34 11.35
CA ARG A 119 -8.57 -18.63 11.67
C ARG A 119 -7.95 -17.62 12.61
N LEU A 120 -8.22 -16.34 12.41
CA LEU A 120 -7.51 -15.26 13.10
C LEU A 120 -8.39 -14.44 14.05
N ALA A 121 -9.71 -14.68 14.05
CA ALA A 121 -10.68 -13.83 14.71
C ALA A 121 -10.96 -14.04 16.20
N PRO A 122 -10.59 -15.11 16.92
CA PRO A 122 -10.82 -15.08 18.35
C PRO A 122 -10.14 -13.85 18.97
N GLY A 123 -10.97 -12.85 19.36
CA GLY A 123 -10.49 -11.61 19.99
C GLY A 123 -10.08 -10.46 19.04
N LEU A 124 -10.43 -10.50 17.74
CA LEU A 124 -10.34 -9.29 16.92
C LEU A 124 -11.39 -8.27 17.34
N PRO A 125 -11.06 -6.95 17.32
CA PRO A 125 -12.06 -5.90 17.48
C PRO A 125 -13.16 -6.01 16.41
N THR A 126 -14.34 -5.52 16.73
CA THR A 126 -15.44 -5.42 15.77
C THR A 126 -15.05 -4.43 14.67
N PRO A 127 -15.10 -4.81 13.37
CA PRO A 127 -14.86 -3.89 12.29
C PRO A 127 -15.88 -2.74 12.29
N GLN A 128 -15.46 -1.54 11.89
CA GLN A 128 -16.33 -0.38 11.71
C GLN A 128 -17.10 -0.44 10.40
N GLY A 129 -16.46 -1.02 9.39
CA GLY A 129 -17.02 -1.25 8.06
C GLY A 129 -17.47 -2.69 7.83
N GLU A 130 -17.61 -3.03 6.56
CA GLU A 130 -18.12 -4.32 6.08
C GLU A 130 -17.10 -5.02 5.16
N THR A 131 -15.86 -4.48 5.10
CA THR A 131 -14.87 -4.97 4.14
C THR A 131 -13.99 -6.06 4.74
N ASP A 132 -13.61 -7.02 3.90
CA ASP A 132 -12.56 -8.02 4.16
C ASP A 132 -11.20 -7.37 4.47
N SER A 133 -10.94 -6.24 3.81
CA SER A 133 -9.73 -5.43 3.97
C SER A 133 -9.53 -4.92 5.40
N GLU A 134 -10.60 -4.50 6.08
CA GLU A 134 -10.53 -4.06 7.46
C GLU A 134 -10.17 -5.21 8.41
N LEU A 135 -10.76 -6.40 8.18
CA LEU A 135 -10.42 -7.59 8.94
C LEU A 135 -8.94 -7.95 8.82
N LEU A 136 -8.38 -7.84 7.60
CA LEU A 136 -6.95 -8.08 7.38
C LEU A 136 -6.10 -7.09 8.17
N LEU A 137 -6.42 -5.80 8.12
CA LEU A 137 -5.66 -4.78 8.85
C LEU A 137 -5.78 -4.96 10.37
N LEU A 138 -6.95 -5.33 10.90
CA LEU A 138 -7.13 -5.67 12.31
C LEU A 138 -6.30 -6.88 12.73
N ALA A 139 -6.21 -7.91 11.86
CA ALA A 139 -5.36 -9.06 12.12
C ALA A 139 -3.87 -8.69 12.14
N LEU A 140 -3.43 -7.83 11.22
CA LEU A 140 -2.07 -7.31 11.18
C LEU A 140 -1.74 -6.39 12.37
N ASP A 141 -2.72 -5.62 12.86
CA ASP A 141 -2.53 -4.76 14.04
C ASP A 141 -2.17 -5.55 15.28
N ARG A 142 -2.71 -6.77 15.45
CA ARG A 142 -2.37 -7.64 16.59
C ARG A 142 -0.92 -8.07 16.64
N VAL A 143 -0.31 -8.20 15.47
CA VAL A 143 1.07 -8.68 15.31
C VAL A 143 2.02 -7.57 14.86
N ARG A 144 1.55 -6.31 14.89
CA ARG A 144 2.37 -5.17 14.51
C ARG A 144 3.66 -5.14 15.33
N GLY A 145 4.75 -4.87 14.66
CA GLY A 145 6.04 -4.86 15.33
C GLY A 145 6.84 -6.14 15.15
N ASP A 146 6.21 -7.24 14.83
CA ASP A 146 6.85 -8.52 14.53
C ASP A 146 6.65 -8.85 13.05
N LEU A 147 7.72 -8.75 12.26
CA LEU A 147 7.64 -8.97 10.81
C LEU A 147 7.40 -10.43 10.44
N GLU A 148 7.89 -11.37 11.25
CA GLU A 148 7.64 -12.80 11.02
C GLU A 148 6.15 -13.12 11.26
N ALA A 149 5.58 -12.63 12.36
CA ALA A 149 4.16 -12.78 12.65
C ALA A 149 3.27 -12.07 11.60
N VAL A 150 3.71 -10.94 11.05
CA VAL A 150 3.06 -10.30 9.89
C VAL A 150 3.04 -11.27 8.69
N CYS A 151 4.17 -11.91 8.38
CA CYS A 151 4.24 -12.89 7.30
C CYS A 151 3.36 -14.12 7.55
N GLU A 152 3.29 -14.60 8.78
CA GLU A 152 2.40 -15.71 9.16
C GLU A 152 0.92 -15.36 8.95
N VAL A 153 0.49 -14.17 9.37
CA VAL A 153 -0.87 -13.68 9.11
C VAL A 153 -1.13 -13.63 7.60
N LEU A 154 -0.23 -13.05 6.80
CA LEU A 154 -0.39 -12.93 5.35
C LEU A 154 -0.39 -14.29 4.64
N ALA A 155 0.42 -15.24 5.11
CA ALA A 155 0.44 -16.62 4.61
C ALA A 155 -0.86 -17.38 4.91
N ALA A 156 -1.56 -17.03 6.00
CA ALA A 156 -2.84 -17.64 6.35
C ALA A 156 -4.02 -17.08 5.54
N VAL A 157 -3.85 -15.92 4.86
CA VAL A 157 -4.91 -15.28 4.07
C VAL A 157 -5.19 -16.07 2.79
N ARG A 158 -6.46 -16.39 2.55
CA ARG A 158 -6.95 -16.97 1.30
C ARG A 158 -7.58 -15.90 0.42
N GLY A 159 -7.11 -15.79 -0.81
CA GLY A 159 -7.57 -14.79 -1.78
C GLY A 159 -6.44 -14.04 -2.43
N VAL A 160 -6.78 -12.94 -3.06
CA VAL A 160 -5.85 -12.10 -3.80
C VAL A 160 -5.73 -10.75 -3.13
N PHE A 161 -4.51 -10.25 -2.91
CA PHE A 161 -4.33 -8.95 -2.29
C PHE A 161 -2.98 -8.30 -2.62
N ALA A 162 -2.99 -6.98 -2.57
CA ALA A 162 -1.83 -6.12 -2.41
C ALA A 162 -2.17 -5.04 -1.41
N LEU A 163 -1.26 -4.68 -0.53
CA LEU A 163 -1.52 -3.68 0.49
C LEU A 163 -0.33 -2.77 0.74
N ALA A 164 -0.64 -1.57 1.23
CA ALA A 164 0.32 -0.63 1.78
C ALA A 164 -0.21 -0.13 3.12
N PHE A 165 0.62 -0.12 4.16
CA PHE A 165 0.22 0.39 5.46
C PHE A 165 1.34 1.07 6.23
N LEU A 166 0.92 1.91 7.17
CA LEU A 166 1.74 2.59 8.16
C LEU A 166 1.39 2.03 9.54
N ASP A 167 2.38 1.85 10.37
CA ASP A 167 2.23 1.58 11.79
C ASP A 167 2.53 2.87 12.57
N ARG A 168 1.54 3.39 13.30
CA ARG A 168 1.67 4.61 14.11
C ARG A 168 2.74 4.52 15.20
N SER A 169 3.08 3.31 15.63
CA SER A 169 4.19 3.06 16.55
C SER A 169 5.56 3.10 15.87
N ARG A 170 5.60 3.10 14.53
CA ARG A 170 6.81 3.08 13.69
C ARG A 170 6.72 4.09 12.54
N PRO A 171 6.60 5.38 12.83
CA PRO A 171 6.27 6.41 11.85
C PRO A 171 7.31 6.58 10.72
N GLY A 172 8.51 6.03 10.92
CA GLY A 172 9.56 6.04 9.92
C GLY A 172 9.55 4.86 8.94
N LEU A 173 8.53 4.00 8.99
CA LEU A 173 8.44 2.80 8.16
C LEU A 173 7.13 2.76 7.35
N VAL A 174 7.25 2.31 6.10
CA VAL A 174 6.12 1.96 5.22
C VAL A 174 6.21 0.48 4.91
N PHE A 175 5.10 -0.21 5.01
CA PHE A 175 5.00 -1.63 4.71
C PHE A 175 4.21 -1.81 3.40
N LEU A 176 4.79 -2.55 2.46
CA LEU A 176 4.14 -2.99 1.24
C LEU A 176 4.10 -4.51 1.24
N ALA A 177 2.97 -5.10 0.89
CA ALA A 177 2.91 -6.54 0.71
C ALA A 177 2.11 -6.92 -0.53
N ARG A 178 2.55 -7.98 -1.20
CA ARG A 178 1.87 -8.57 -2.34
C ARG A 178 1.56 -10.04 -2.07
N GLY A 179 0.27 -10.36 -2.04
CA GLY A 179 -0.22 -11.73 -2.01
C GLY A 179 -0.34 -12.33 -3.41
N ALA A 180 -1.20 -13.33 -3.55
CA ALA A 180 -1.42 -13.99 -4.83
C ALA A 180 -2.03 -13.05 -5.87
N LEU A 181 -1.60 -13.14 -7.12
CA LEU A 181 -2.18 -12.56 -8.33
C LEU A 181 -2.30 -11.03 -8.37
N CYS A 182 -2.57 -10.38 -7.24
CA CYS A 182 -2.85 -8.95 -7.20
C CYS A 182 -1.62 -8.12 -7.61
N PRO A 183 -1.74 -7.19 -8.57
CA PRO A 183 -0.59 -6.45 -9.06
C PRO A 183 -0.11 -5.40 -8.05
N LEU A 184 1.21 -5.35 -7.85
CA LEU A 184 1.92 -4.30 -7.12
C LEU A 184 3.26 -4.06 -7.82
N VAL A 185 3.53 -2.80 -8.12
CA VAL A 185 4.81 -2.36 -8.67
C VAL A 185 5.41 -1.27 -7.79
N ILE A 186 6.73 -1.17 -7.81
CA ILE A 186 7.51 -0.15 -7.15
C ILE A 186 8.24 0.64 -8.23
N ALA A 187 8.31 1.94 -8.08
CA ALA A 187 9.01 2.80 -9.00
C ALA A 187 9.93 3.77 -8.25
N ARG A 188 11.06 4.08 -8.84
CA ARG A 188 11.95 5.16 -8.38
C ARG A 188 12.12 6.15 -9.49
N ASP A 189 12.03 7.44 -9.16
CA ASP A 189 12.34 8.49 -10.12
C ASP A 189 13.81 8.97 -10.01
N ALA A 190 14.20 9.84 -10.92
CA ALA A 190 15.55 10.42 -10.97
C ALA A 190 15.90 11.26 -9.72
N GLN A 191 14.90 11.75 -8.97
CA GLN A 191 15.08 12.49 -7.71
C GLN A 191 15.24 11.55 -6.49
N GLY A 192 15.10 10.24 -6.69
CA GLY A 192 15.19 9.22 -5.64
C GLY A 192 13.93 9.10 -4.79
N HIS A 193 12.80 9.66 -5.22
CA HIS A 193 11.51 9.34 -4.61
C HIS A 193 11.15 7.89 -4.91
N LEU A 194 10.49 7.22 -3.98
CA LEU A 194 9.98 5.88 -4.17
C LEU A 194 8.45 5.94 -4.24
N TYR A 195 7.90 5.28 -5.23
CA TYR A 195 6.46 5.16 -5.46
C TYR A 195 6.04 3.70 -5.51
N TRP A 196 4.75 3.47 -5.34
CA TRP A 196 4.13 2.19 -5.66
C TRP A 196 2.81 2.41 -6.37
N GLY A 197 2.36 1.38 -7.08
CA GLY A 197 1.10 1.43 -7.81
C GLY A 197 0.62 0.05 -8.24
N SER A 198 -0.63 -0.03 -8.67
CA SER A 198 -1.23 -1.27 -9.18
C SER A 198 -0.90 -1.55 -10.64
N SER A 199 -0.28 -0.61 -11.37
CA SER A 199 0.03 -0.83 -12.80
C SER A 199 1.35 -0.17 -13.19
N PRO A 200 2.26 -0.90 -13.87
CA PRO A 200 3.48 -0.33 -14.43
C PRO A 200 3.18 0.65 -15.58
N ALA A 201 2.03 0.50 -16.27
CA ALA A 201 1.64 1.42 -17.34
C ALA A 201 1.40 2.84 -16.85
N TRP A 202 0.99 3.01 -15.59
CA TRP A 202 0.78 4.34 -15.02
C TRP A 202 2.09 5.14 -15.00
N PHE A 203 3.17 4.52 -14.54
CA PHE A 203 4.50 5.15 -14.46
C PHE A 203 5.06 5.45 -15.85
N ARG A 204 4.92 4.52 -16.81
CA ARG A 204 5.33 4.77 -18.20
C ARG A 204 4.58 5.96 -18.80
N ARG A 205 3.24 6.00 -18.61
CA ARG A 205 2.42 7.10 -19.12
C ARG A 205 2.82 8.45 -18.53
N LEU A 206 3.10 8.49 -17.22
CA LEU A 206 3.55 9.73 -16.56
C LEU A 206 4.92 10.16 -17.05
N ASP A 207 5.85 9.23 -17.25
CA ASP A 207 7.17 9.53 -17.80
C ASP A 207 7.10 10.04 -19.25
N GLU A 208 6.28 9.39 -20.09
CA GLU A 208 6.00 9.83 -21.45
C GLU A 208 5.41 11.26 -21.48
N GLN A 209 4.44 11.56 -20.60
CA GLN A 209 3.85 12.89 -20.49
C GLN A 209 4.85 13.95 -20.03
N ALA A 210 5.84 13.56 -19.24
CA ALA A 210 6.94 14.41 -18.80
C ALA A 210 8.14 14.43 -19.77
N GLY A 211 8.01 13.86 -20.96
CA GLY A 211 9.09 13.80 -21.95
C GLY A 211 10.30 12.96 -21.48
N GLY A 212 10.10 11.99 -20.60
CA GLY A 212 11.17 11.16 -20.02
C GLY A 212 11.88 11.80 -18.81
N ALA A 213 11.43 12.96 -18.36
CA ALA A 213 12.13 13.72 -17.30
C ALA A 213 12.01 13.09 -15.91
N LEU A 214 11.00 12.22 -15.68
CA LEU A 214 10.84 11.52 -14.40
C LEU A 214 11.83 10.36 -14.26
N GLY A 215 12.20 9.70 -15.35
CA GLY A 215 13.22 8.64 -15.41
C GLY A 215 12.88 7.46 -14.51
N PHE A 216 11.62 7.02 -14.50
CA PHE A 216 11.17 5.93 -13.64
C PHE A 216 11.86 4.61 -13.92
N GLN A 217 12.46 4.04 -12.87
CA GLN A 217 12.83 2.65 -12.81
C GLN A 217 11.70 1.89 -12.13
N VAL A 218 11.02 1.00 -12.87
CA VAL A 218 9.80 0.31 -12.42
C VAL A 218 10.07 -1.18 -12.28
N GLU A 219 9.80 -1.71 -11.08
CA GLU A 219 9.95 -3.12 -10.74
C GLU A 219 8.62 -3.70 -10.24
N ARG A 220 8.38 -4.98 -10.50
CA ARG A 220 7.24 -5.69 -9.89
C ARG A 220 7.67 -6.25 -8.54
N ALA A 221 6.89 -5.98 -7.50
CA ALA A 221 7.03 -6.73 -6.26
C ALA A 221 6.73 -8.21 -6.52
N ALA A 222 7.56 -9.12 -6.03
CA ALA A 222 7.33 -10.55 -6.16
C ALA A 222 6.08 -11.00 -5.39
N GLU A 223 5.38 -12.03 -5.87
CA GLU A 223 4.29 -12.63 -5.09
C GLU A 223 4.81 -13.21 -3.77
N GLY A 224 4.00 -13.08 -2.72
CA GLY A 224 4.36 -13.57 -1.41
C GLY A 224 5.49 -12.77 -0.76
N THR A 225 5.56 -11.46 -1.03
CA THR A 225 6.63 -10.61 -0.48
C THR A 225 6.07 -9.50 0.40
N VAL A 226 6.73 -9.26 1.51
CA VAL A 226 6.60 -8.06 2.36
C VAL A 226 7.87 -7.25 2.25
N LEU A 227 7.73 -5.97 1.91
CA LEU A 227 8.80 -4.99 1.88
C LEU A 227 8.60 -3.96 2.98
N VAL A 228 9.67 -3.67 3.71
CA VAL A 228 9.70 -2.58 4.70
C VAL A 228 10.59 -1.48 4.18
N ILE A 229 10.03 -0.29 4.02
CA ILE A 229 10.71 0.87 3.45
C ILE A 229 10.95 1.89 4.57
N ALA A 230 12.19 2.25 4.81
CA ALA A 230 12.55 3.33 5.73
C ALA A 230 12.39 4.69 5.05
N VAL A 231 11.74 5.61 5.79
CA VAL A 231 11.58 7.02 5.42
C VAL A 231 12.83 7.78 5.86
N GLY A 232 13.83 7.83 4.99
CA GLY A 232 15.13 8.47 5.25
C GLY A 232 15.43 9.64 4.30
N LYS A 233 16.71 10.03 4.21
CA LYS A 233 17.16 10.98 3.17
C LYS A 233 16.81 10.49 1.78
N VAL A 234 16.99 9.19 1.55
CA VAL A 234 16.51 8.46 0.38
C VAL A 234 15.69 7.27 0.90
N PRO A 235 14.49 7.04 0.40
CA PRO A 235 13.69 5.87 0.74
C PRO A 235 14.45 4.57 0.43
N THR A 236 14.57 3.68 1.40
CA THR A 236 15.36 2.45 1.25
C THR A 236 14.57 1.26 1.76
N VAL A 237 14.58 0.16 1.01
CA VAL A 237 14.08 -1.12 1.50
C VAL A 237 15.05 -1.63 2.56
N VAL A 238 14.60 -1.69 3.80
CA VAL A 238 15.42 -2.09 4.97
C VAL A 238 15.14 -3.52 5.41
N ALA A 239 14.03 -4.09 4.96
CA ALA A 239 13.74 -5.51 5.14
C ALA A 239 12.85 -6.01 4.01
N GLU A 240 13.07 -7.26 3.64
CA GLU A 240 12.25 -8.03 2.73
C GLU A 240 12.02 -9.41 3.35
N ARG A 241 10.78 -9.90 3.28
CA ARG A 241 10.39 -11.22 3.75
C ARG A 241 9.49 -11.88 2.74
N SER A 242 9.60 -13.19 2.65
CA SER A 242 8.75 -14.00 1.79
C SER A 242 7.76 -14.82 2.60
N PHE A 243 6.58 -15.02 2.04
CA PHE A 243 5.56 -15.93 2.54
C PHE A 243 4.91 -16.66 1.35
N THR A 244 4.24 -17.78 1.59
CA THR A 244 3.54 -18.51 0.53
C THR A 244 2.08 -18.02 0.44
N PRO A 245 1.70 -17.23 -0.57
CA PRO A 245 0.34 -16.74 -0.70
C PRO A 245 -0.60 -17.84 -1.21
N ILE A 246 -1.86 -17.80 -0.80
CA ILE A 246 -2.89 -18.79 -1.13
C ILE A 246 -4.00 -18.12 -1.95
N ALA A 247 -4.02 -18.33 -3.27
CA ALA A 247 -5.17 -17.97 -4.09
C ALA A 247 -6.31 -18.98 -3.88
N ARG A 248 -7.56 -18.54 -4.00
CA ARG A 248 -8.73 -19.43 -4.07
C ARG A 248 -8.83 -20.04 -5.46
N ALA A 249 -9.45 -21.20 -5.57
CA ALA A 249 -9.74 -21.81 -6.87
C ALA A 249 -10.63 -20.87 -7.71
N GLY A 250 -10.16 -20.51 -8.88
CA GLY A 250 -10.86 -19.61 -9.80
C GLY A 250 -10.48 -18.14 -9.70
N ASP A 251 -9.71 -17.70 -8.69
CA ASP A 251 -9.27 -16.31 -8.57
C ASP A 251 -8.52 -15.81 -9.82
N GLU A 252 -7.79 -16.68 -10.50
CA GLU A 252 -7.10 -16.37 -11.76
C GLU A 252 -8.04 -15.99 -12.90
N ARG A 253 -9.33 -16.34 -12.82
CA ARG A 253 -10.35 -16.06 -13.83
C ARG A 253 -11.04 -14.72 -13.63
N PHE A 254 -10.84 -14.06 -12.49
CA PHE A 254 -11.44 -12.76 -12.25
C PHE A 254 -10.78 -11.67 -13.09
N ALA A 255 -11.39 -11.34 -14.21
CA ALA A 255 -10.93 -10.27 -15.11
C ALA A 255 -10.73 -8.93 -14.38
N SER A 256 -11.48 -8.70 -13.29
CA SER A 256 -11.37 -7.48 -12.47
C SER A 256 -9.99 -7.31 -11.82
N ILE A 257 -9.25 -8.39 -11.52
CA ILE A 257 -7.87 -8.33 -11.00
C ILE A 257 -6.98 -7.57 -11.97
N TRP A 258 -7.22 -7.76 -13.26
CA TRP A 258 -6.43 -7.22 -14.36
C TRP A 258 -6.97 -5.91 -14.93
N ALA A 259 -8.05 -5.37 -14.37
CA ALA A 259 -8.63 -4.11 -14.83
C ALA A 259 -7.57 -2.99 -14.88
N GLY A 260 -7.50 -2.26 -15.99
CA GLY A 260 -6.54 -1.18 -16.19
C GLY A 260 -5.10 -1.60 -16.45
N LEU A 261 -4.83 -2.91 -16.66
CA LEU A 261 -3.55 -3.45 -17.09
C LEU A 261 -3.56 -3.75 -18.60
N ALA A 262 -2.43 -3.51 -19.26
CA ALA A 262 -2.26 -3.96 -20.65
C ALA A 262 -2.13 -5.47 -20.72
N PRO A 263 -2.51 -6.13 -21.86
CA PRO A 263 -2.43 -7.58 -22.00
C PRO A 263 -1.04 -8.17 -21.70
N ARG A 264 0.03 -7.48 -22.10
CA ARG A 264 1.42 -7.88 -21.78
C ARG A 264 1.74 -7.84 -20.29
N GLU A 265 1.14 -6.93 -19.55
CA GLU A 265 1.31 -6.82 -18.09
C GLU A 265 0.56 -7.95 -17.39
N VAL A 266 -0.66 -8.22 -17.82
CA VAL A 266 -1.45 -9.38 -17.35
C VAL A 266 -0.67 -10.67 -17.55
N ALA A 267 -0.16 -10.91 -18.76
CA ALA A 267 0.64 -12.09 -19.07
C ALA A 267 1.87 -12.22 -18.17
N ALA A 268 2.55 -11.11 -17.89
CA ALA A 268 3.73 -11.09 -17.02
C ALA A 268 3.39 -11.43 -15.55
N PHE A 269 2.31 -10.90 -15.00
CA PHE A 269 1.85 -11.22 -13.65
C PHE A 269 1.33 -12.68 -13.55
N GLN A 270 0.65 -13.17 -14.58
CA GLN A 270 0.17 -14.56 -14.62
C GLN A 270 1.33 -15.56 -14.77
N ALA A 271 2.36 -15.25 -15.54
CA ALA A 271 3.53 -16.11 -15.67
C ALA A 271 4.26 -16.28 -14.34
N GLU A 272 4.40 -15.19 -13.57
CA GLU A 272 5.00 -15.21 -12.24
C GLU A 272 4.21 -16.13 -11.28
N ALA A 273 2.89 -16.04 -11.30
CA ALA A 273 2.02 -16.86 -10.46
C ALA A 273 2.16 -18.38 -10.74
N ARG A 274 2.51 -18.76 -11.98
CA ARG A 274 2.75 -20.16 -12.37
C ARG A 274 4.11 -20.69 -11.90
N HIS A 275 5.07 -19.81 -11.69
CA HIS A 275 6.44 -20.15 -11.28
C HIS A 275 6.69 -19.96 -9.79
N ARG A 276 5.66 -20.12 -8.94
CA ARG A 276 5.80 -20.04 -7.49
C ARG A 276 6.81 -21.05 -6.99
N VAL A 277 8.05 -20.62 -6.90
CA VAL A 277 9.09 -21.33 -6.15
C VAL A 277 9.15 -20.66 -4.78
N ALA A 278 9.03 -21.45 -3.72
CA ALA A 278 9.25 -20.95 -2.37
C ALA A 278 10.68 -20.40 -2.30
N LEU A 279 10.82 -19.08 -2.21
CA LEU A 279 12.11 -18.44 -2.00
C LEU A 279 12.55 -18.68 -0.55
N PRO A 280 13.84 -18.99 -0.31
CA PRO A 280 14.33 -19.14 1.05
C PRO A 280 14.17 -17.82 1.81
N ALA A 281 13.71 -17.89 3.05
CA ALA A 281 13.52 -16.73 3.91
C ALA A 281 14.88 -16.06 4.19
N ASN A 282 15.16 -14.93 3.57
CA ASN A 282 16.33 -14.12 3.87
C ASN A 282 16.09 -13.30 5.14
N VAL A 283 16.77 -13.65 6.22
CA VAL A 283 16.61 -13.04 7.54
C VAL A 283 17.43 -11.78 7.64
N THR A 284 16.85 -10.62 7.33
CA THR A 284 17.40 -9.31 7.70
C THR A 284 16.53 -8.68 8.77
N ARG A 285 17.06 -8.48 9.99
CA ARG A 285 16.32 -7.82 11.07
C ARG A 285 16.15 -6.34 10.76
N ILE A 286 14.97 -5.77 11.11
CA ILE A 286 14.76 -4.32 11.09
C ILE A 286 15.79 -3.68 12.04
N PRO A 287 16.62 -2.72 11.61
CA PRO A 287 17.58 -2.06 12.48
C PRO A 287 16.90 -1.48 13.72
N GLU A 288 17.49 -1.65 14.88
CA GLU A 288 16.93 -1.19 16.16
C GLU A 288 16.75 0.33 16.24
N GLN A 289 17.55 1.07 15.44
CA GLN A 289 17.46 2.53 15.30
C GLN A 289 16.14 3.01 14.66
N ALA A 290 15.40 2.14 13.99
CA ALA A 290 14.06 2.44 13.48
C ALA A 290 12.97 2.31 14.57
N LYS A 291 13.33 1.85 15.78
CA LYS A 291 12.38 1.58 16.86
C LYS A 291 12.14 2.77 17.80
N ARG A 292 12.98 3.83 17.78
CA ARG A 292 12.82 5.02 18.64
C ARG A 292 13.20 6.31 17.91
N PRO A 293 12.39 7.36 17.96
CA PRO A 293 12.90 8.71 17.80
C PRO A 293 13.73 9.05 19.05
N ASP A 294 14.96 9.53 18.84
CA ASP A 294 15.86 9.92 19.91
C ASP A 294 15.26 10.94 20.87
N GLY A 295 15.42 10.64 22.16
CA GLY A 295 15.71 11.58 23.20
C GLY A 295 14.57 12.52 23.66
N ILE A 296 13.67 12.01 24.52
CA ILE A 296 13.16 12.85 25.60
C ILE A 296 13.96 12.48 26.86
N ALA A 297 15.03 13.20 27.10
CA ALA A 297 15.72 13.19 28.37
C ALA A 297 14.72 13.64 29.46
N ARG A 298 14.37 12.74 30.37
CA ARG A 298 13.71 13.12 31.61
C ARG A 298 14.70 14.00 32.37
N ARG A 299 14.44 15.30 32.48
CA ARG A 299 15.04 16.15 33.51
C ARG A 299 14.40 15.74 34.81
N SER A 300 15.17 15.09 35.66
CA SER A 300 14.91 14.95 37.09
C SER A 300 15.12 16.31 37.76
N THR A 301 14.11 16.85 38.39
CA THR A 301 14.19 17.67 39.60
C THR A 301 13.11 17.18 40.55
#